data_3bfad14317eda725a1fe7f37fefe668e
#
_entry.id   3bfad14317eda725a1fe7f37fefe668e
#
_cell.length_a   1.000
_cell.length_b   1.000
_cell.length_c   1.000
_cell.angle_alpha   90.00
_cell.angle_beta   90.00
_cell.angle_gamma   90.00
#
_symmetry.space_group_name_H-M   'P 1'
#
loop_
_entity.id
_entity.type
_entity.pdbx_description
1 polymer ?
#
loop_
_entity_poly.entity_id
_entity_poly.type
_entity_poly.pdbx_seq_one_letter_code
_entity_poly.pdbx_strand_id
1 'polypeptide(L)'
;ELNFHLPCIFNVETGAAVAAPEDQLKPQYELHSLRWNKDSKAATFEFNERGHQHYRVLELNAETGAMRTVIEESSNTFVNYSRQFRHHTADDSEIIWMSERDNYNHLYLYDKATGKVKNQITKGDWYVRSVLKVDDQARRIWFQASGVNKDEDPYFIRYYSINYDGSDMRDMTPSKGMHTAYLSHDNKYIVDVTSTVSDAPVAVLRNAETGEQIMDLEKADISEIVANGWKAPEVFVAKG
;
A
#
# COMPACT_ATOMS: atom_id res chain seq x y z
N GLU A 1 -5.32 -31.11 -11.95
CA GLU A 1 -5.79 -30.11 -12.95
C GLU A 1 -5.42 -28.72 -12.47
N LEU A 2 -4.91 -27.89 -13.39
CA LEU A 2 -4.64 -26.48 -13.10
C LEU A 2 -5.81 -25.66 -13.63
N ASN A 3 -6.38 -24.81 -12.78
CA ASN A 3 -7.41 -23.89 -13.22
C ASN A 3 -6.79 -22.81 -14.09
N PHE A 4 -7.45 -22.48 -15.19
CA PHE A 4 -7.11 -21.40 -16.09
C PHE A 4 -8.33 -20.49 -16.27
N HIS A 5 -8.16 -19.21 -16.04
CA HIS A 5 -9.21 -18.22 -16.16
C HIS A 5 -8.99 -17.36 -17.38
N LEU A 6 -9.98 -17.27 -18.25
CA LEU A 6 -9.94 -16.44 -19.44
C LEU A 6 -10.97 -15.31 -19.31
N PRO A 7 -10.56 -14.04 -19.13
CA PRO A 7 -11.47 -12.92 -19.10
C PRO A 7 -12.22 -12.79 -20.43
N CYS A 8 -13.53 -12.59 -20.33
CA CYS A 8 -14.39 -12.40 -21.47
C CYS A 8 -15.37 -11.27 -21.20
N ILE A 9 -15.54 -10.38 -22.15
CA ILE A 9 -16.45 -9.22 -22.09
C ILE A 9 -17.60 -9.49 -23.05
N PHE A 10 -18.84 -9.29 -22.59
CA PHE A 10 -20.04 -9.44 -23.39
C PHE A 10 -20.72 -8.10 -23.62
N ASN A 11 -21.06 -7.82 -24.87
CA ASN A 11 -21.95 -6.71 -25.19
C ASN A 11 -23.40 -7.16 -24.90
N VAL A 12 -24.06 -6.49 -23.98
CA VAL A 12 -25.40 -6.89 -23.50
C VAL A 12 -26.51 -6.65 -24.52
N GLU A 13 -26.31 -5.76 -25.51
CA GLU A 13 -27.28 -5.46 -26.53
C GLU A 13 -27.20 -6.44 -27.70
N THR A 14 -25.98 -6.80 -28.10
CA THR A 14 -25.73 -7.63 -29.30
C THR A 14 -25.48 -9.10 -28.96
N GLY A 15 -25.11 -9.41 -27.72
CA GLY A 15 -24.64 -10.72 -27.30
C GLY A 15 -23.24 -11.07 -27.81
N ALA A 16 -22.56 -10.14 -28.47
CA ALA A 16 -21.18 -10.36 -28.94
C ALA A 16 -20.21 -10.50 -27.77
N ALA A 17 -19.30 -11.45 -27.87
CA ALA A 17 -18.28 -11.72 -26.86
C ALA A 17 -16.88 -11.39 -27.37
N VAL A 18 -16.08 -10.79 -26.49
CA VAL A 18 -14.67 -10.49 -26.73
C VAL A 18 -13.86 -11.15 -25.62
N ALA A 19 -13.00 -12.11 -25.99
CA ALA A 19 -12.12 -12.80 -25.04
C ALA A 19 -10.72 -12.20 -25.03
N ALA A 20 -10.07 -12.25 -23.87
CA ALA A 20 -8.66 -11.90 -23.77
C ALA A 20 -7.78 -12.86 -24.59
N PRO A 21 -6.62 -12.43 -25.14
CA PRO A 21 -5.67 -13.29 -25.79
C PRO A 21 -5.08 -14.32 -24.82
N GLU A 22 -5.43 -15.59 -24.99
CA GLU A 22 -5.06 -16.68 -24.08
C GLU A 22 -3.56 -16.87 -23.93
N ASP A 23 -2.81 -16.69 -25.02
CA ASP A 23 -1.35 -16.84 -25.08
C ASP A 23 -0.63 -15.81 -24.17
N GLN A 24 -1.20 -14.62 -23.99
CA GLN A 24 -0.64 -13.58 -23.14
C GLN A 24 -0.91 -13.80 -21.64
N LEU A 25 -1.75 -14.79 -21.29
CA LEU A 25 -2.11 -15.15 -19.93
C LEU A 25 -1.47 -16.46 -19.46
N LYS A 26 -0.37 -16.88 -20.08
CA LYS A 26 0.36 -18.10 -19.72
C LYS A 26 1.81 -17.83 -19.37
N PRO A 27 2.38 -18.59 -18.41
CA PRO A 27 1.73 -19.55 -17.52
C PRO A 27 0.99 -18.84 -16.38
N GLN A 28 -0.29 -19.10 -16.24
CA GLN A 28 -1.13 -18.44 -15.24
C GLN A 28 -1.01 -19.09 -13.86
N TYR A 29 -0.84 -18.26 -12.82
CA TYR A 29 -1.09 -18.64 -11.43
C TYR A 29 -2.48 -18.14 -11.01
N GLU A 30 -2.73 -16.82 -11.16
CA GLU A 30 -3.97 -16.18 -10.71
C GLU A 30 -4.30 -14.94 -11.56
N LEU A 31 -5.61 -14.69 -11.72
CA LEU A 31 -6.17 -13.42 -12.17
C LEU A 31 -7.09 -12.87 -11.09
N HIS A 32 -6.97 -11.60 -10.77
CA HIS A 32 -7.83 -10.96 -9.77
C HIS A 32 -7.97 -9.45 -9.99
N SER A 33 -8.68 -8.76 -9.08
CA SER A 33 -8.84 -7.31 -9.08
C SER A 33 -9.44 -6.74 -10.38
N LEU A 34 -10.41 -7.46 -11.00
CA LEU A 34 -11.09 -6.98 -12.20
C LEU A 34 -11.80 -5.64 -11.91
N ARG A 35 -11.52 -4.65 -12.74
CA ARG A 35 -12.11 -3.33 -12.64
C ARG A 35 -12.38 -2.72 -14.02
N TRP A 36 -13.58 -2.23 -14.26
CA TRP A 36 -13.89 -1.42 -15.42
C TRP A 36 -13.20 -0.04 -15.34
N ASN A 37 -12.72 0.43 -16.48
CA ASN A 37 -12.32 1.83 -16.63
C ASN A 37 -13.54 2.72 -16.51
N LYS A 38 -13.33 3.98 -16.10
CA LYS A 38 -14.42 4.94 -15.88
C LYS A 38 -15.25 5.21 -17.13
N ASP A 39 -14.64 5.12 -18.32
CA ASP A 39 -15.30 5.28 -19.61
C ASP A 39 -15.99 4.02 -20.14
N SER A 40 -15.92 2.91 -19.41
CA SER A 40 -16.45 1.58 -19.79
C SER A 40 -15.90 1.00 -21.09
N LYS A 41 -14.79 1.52 -21.63
CA LYS A 41 -14.19 1.05 -22.90
C LYS A 41 -13.19 -0.07 -22.71
N ALA A 42 -12.71 -0.28 -21.50
CA ALA A 42 -11.78 -1.33 -21.18
C ALA A 42 -11.95 -1.79 -19.72
N ALA A 43 -11.42 -2.94 -19.40
CA ALA A 43 -11.30 -3.44 -18.03
C ALA A 43 -9.85 -3.74 -17.71
N THR A 44 -9.42 -3.40 -16.50
CA THR A 44 -8.10 -3.76 -15.97
C THR A 44 -8.22 -4.92 -14.99
N PHE A 45 -7.21 -5.77 -14.95
CA PHE A 45 -7.08 -6.84 -13.98
C PHE A 45 -5.61 -7.14 -13.70
N GLU A 46 -5.35 -7.81 -12.59
CA GLU A 46 -4.02 -8.21 -12.18
C GLU A 46 -3.76 -9.65 -12.60
N PHE A 47 -2.60 -9.88 -13.20
CA PHE A 47 -2.11 -11.17 -13.65
C PHE A 47 -0.85 -11.54 -12.85
N ASN A 48 -0.94 -12.64 -12.11
CA ASN A 48 0.17 -13.25 -11.42
C ASN A 48 0.65 -14.45 -12.24
N GLU A 49 1.89 -14.39 -12.70
CA GLU A 49 2.50 -15.47 -13.47
C GLU A 49 2.93 -16.61 -12.52
N ARG A 50 2.79 -17.83 -12.99
CA ARG A 50 3.28 -19.00 -12.24
C ARG A 50 4.81 -18.97 -12.16
N GLY A 51 5.33 -19.06 -10.94
CA GLY A 51 6.73 -18.81 -10.60
C GLY A 51 6.93 -17.45 -9.91
N HIS A 52 5.93 -16.56 -9.99
CA HIS A 52 5.88 -15.27 -9.28
C HIS A 52 7.08 -14.36 -9.58
N GLN A 53 7.69 -14.48 -10.75
CA GLN A 53 8.75 -13.58 -11.19
C GLN A 53 8.21 -12.41 -12.00
N HIS A 54 7.00 -12.54 -12.54
CA HIS A 54 6.28 -11.48 -13.26
C HIS A 54 4.89 -11.28 -12.67
N TYR A 55 4.57 -10.03 -12.42
CA TYR A 55 3.25 -9.59 -11.97
C TYR A 55 2.83 -8.37 -12.78
N ARG A 56 1.65 -8.42 -13.41
CA ARG A 56 1.23 -7.39 -14.36
C ARG A 56 -0.15 -6.85 -14.05
N VAL A 57 -0.35 -5.56 -14.29
CA VAL A 57 -1.67 -4.97 -14.48
C VAL A 57 -1.92 -4.92 -15.98
N LEU A 58 -2.93 -5.67 -16.44
CA LEU A 58 -3.32 -5.78 -17.82
C LEU A 58 -4.61 -5.00 -18.07
N GLU A 59 -4.76 -4.41 -19.25
CA GLU A 59 -5.97 -3.74 -19.69
C GLU A 59 -6.49 -4.41 -20.96
N LEU A 60 -7.75 -4.87 -20.93
CA LEU A 60 -8.46 -5.50 -22.03
C LEU A 60 -9.45 -4.50 -22.62
N ASN A 61 -9.30 -4.18 -23.91
CA ASN A 61 -10.25 -3.32 -24.62
C ASN A 61 -11.57 -4.06 -24.87
N ALA A 62 -12.68 -3.44 -24.47
CA ALA A 62 -14.01 -4.08 -24.51
C ALA A 62 -14.58 -4.26 -25.92
N GLU A 63 -14.09 -3.52 -26.91
CA GLU A 63 -14.57 -3.57 -28.28
C GLU A 63 -13.74 -4.51 -29.15
N THR A 64 -12.42 -4.41 -29.00
CA THR A 64 -11.48 -5.10 -29.92
C THR A 64 -10.86 -6.37 -29.36
N GLY A 65 -10.89 -6.57 -28.03
CA GLY A 65 -10.16 -7.65 -27.36
C GLY A 65 -8.64 -7.43 -27.30
N ALA A 66 -8.16 -6.29 -27.77
CA ALA A 66 -6.74 -5.97 -27.66
C ALA A 66 -6.37 -5.81 -26.17
N MET A 67 -5.28 -6.46 -25.79
CA MET A 67 -4.76 -6.41 -24.41
C MET A 67 -3.41 -5.72 -24.39
N ARG A 68 -3.17 -4.87 -23.37
CA ARG A 68 -1.90 -4.22 -23.14
C ARG A 68 -1.49 -4.32 -21.68
N THR A 69 -0.19 -4.30 -21.44
CA THR A 69 0.37 -4.14 -20.09
C THR A 69 0.36 -2.67 -19.71
N VAL A 70 -0.24 -2.37 -18.55
CA VAL A 70 -0.26 -1.03 -17.93
C VAL A 70 0.89 -0.90 -16.94
N ILE A 71 1.08 -1.92 -16.09
CA ILE A 71 2.18 -1.99 -15.12
C ILE A 71 2.79 -3.40 -15.20
N GLU A 72 4.10 -3.47 -15.12
CA GLU A 72 4.83 -4.73 -15.00
C GLU A 72 5.82 -4.63 -13.83
N GLU A 73 5.74 -5.62 -12.94
CA GLU A 73 6.75 -5.92 -11.94
C GLU A 73 7.48 -7.20 -12.34
N SER A 74 8.80 -7.17 -12.26
CA SER A 74 9.62 -8.34 -12.49
C SER A 74 10.73 -8.47 -11.47
N SER A 75 11.05 -9.69 -11.09
CA SER A 75 12.12 -10.02 -10.16
C SER A 75 12.85 -11.27 -10.61
N ASN A 76 14.15 -11.30 -10.42
CA ASN A 76 14.93 -12.52 -10.68
C ASN A 76 14.65 -13.63 -9.65
N THR A 77 13.96 -13.30 -8.56
CA THR A 77 13.62 -14.24 -7.49
C THR A 77 12.11 -14.35 -7.32
N PHE A 78 11.48 -13.37 -6.72
CA PHE A 78 10.07 -13.42 -6.33
C PHE A 78 9.48 -12.01 -6.23
N VAL A 79 8.29 -11.81 -6.78
CA VAL A 79 7.48 -10.61 -6.58
C VAL A 79 6.54 -10.87 -5.40
N ASN A 80 6.60 -10.05 -4.36
CA ASN A 80 5.76 -10.20 -3.17
C ASN A 80 4.32 -9.73 -3.44
N TYR A 81 3.58 -10.53 -4.19
CA TYR A 81 2.22 -10.22 -4.63
C TYR A 81 1.19 -10.14 -3.49
N SER A 82 1.48 -10.71 -2.32
CA SER A 82 0.56 -10.67 -1.17
C SER A 82 0.46 -9.31 -0.50
N ARG A 83 1.36 -8.38 -0.83
CA ARG A 83 1.42 -7.02 -0.27
C ARG A 83 1.26 -5.93 -1.32
N GLN A 84 0.77 -6.28 -2.49
CA GLN A 84 0.53 -5.31 -3.54
C GLN A 84 -0.57 -4.31 -3.15
N PHE A 85 -0.33 -3.05 -3.51
CA PHE A 85 -1.31 -1.98 -3.38
C PHE A 85 -1.48 -1.29 -4.72
N ARG A 86 -2.73 -1.11 -5.12
CA ARG A 86 -3.11 -0.39 -6.33
C ARG A 86 -4.26 0.55 -6.03
N HIS A 87 -4.11 1.80 -6.41
CA HIS A 87 -5.18 2.78 -6.37
C HIS A 87 -5.27 3.51 -7.71
N HIS A 88 -6.43 3.51 -8.32
CA HIS A 88 -6.74 4.33 -9.49
C HIS A 88 -7.30 5.66 -9.01
N THR A 89 -6.76 6.77 -9.53
CA THR A 89 -7.29 8.10 -9.22
C THR A 89 -8.75 8.25 -9.63
N ALA A 90 -9.46 9.19 -9.00
CA ALA A 90 -10.89 9.38 -9.23
C ALA A 90 -11.25 9.71 -10.70
N ASP A 91 -10.33 10.32 -11.45
CA ASP A 91 -10.44 10.59 -12.89
C ASP A 91 -9.97 9.43 -13.78
N ASP A 92 -9.44 8.38 -13.17
CA ASP A 92 -8.89 7.17 -13.82
C ASP A 92 -7.67 7.42 -14.73
N SER A 93 -7.00 8.56 -14.57
CA SER A 93 -5.84 8.94 -15.40
C SER A 93 -4.51 8.42 -14.85
N GLU A 94 -4.45 8.15 -13.56
CA GLU A 94 -3.22 7.75 -12.87
C GLU A 94 -3.45 6.50 -12.00
N ILE A 95 -2.36 5.81 -11.69
CA ILE A 95 -2.36 4.66 -10.77
C ILE A 95 -1.24 4.84 -9.75
N ILE A 96 -1.58 4.76 -8.46
CA ILE A 96 -0.59 4.58 -7.40
C ILE A 96 -0.34 3.10 -7.24
N TRP A 97 0.92 2.72 -7.33
CA TRP A 97 1.37 1.34 -7.31
C TRP A 97 2.47 1.15 -6.26
N MET A 98 2.40 0.05 -5.52
CA MET A 98 3.42 -0.35 -4.54
C MET A 98 4.40 -1.34 -5.18
N SER A 99 5.72 -1.11 -5.02
CA SER A 99 6.76 -1.89 -5.67
C SER A 99 8.03 -2.00 -4.83
N GLU A 100 8.68 -3.15 -4.88
CA GLU A 100 9.98 -3.44 -4.23
C GLU A 100 11.17 -3.31 -5.22
N ARG A 101 10.98 -2.63 -6.37
CA ARG A 101 11.97 -2.57 -7.48
C ARG A 101 13.32 -1.93 -7.14
N ASP A 102 13.40 -1.16 -6.07
CA ASP A 102 14.62 -0.52 -5.57
C ASP A 102 15.15 -1.13 -4.25
N ASN A 103 14.79 -2.40 -3.98
CA ASN A 103 15.10 -3.19 -2.79
C ASN A 103 14.31 -2.83 -1.53
N TYR A 104 13.49 -1.79 -1.58
CA TYR A 104 12.56 -1.39 -0.53
C TYR A 104 11.17 -1.25 -1.10
N ASN A 105 10.15 -1.51 -0.27
CA ASN A 105 8.77 -1.37 -0.70
C ASN A 105 8.36 0.10 -0.70
N HIS A 106 8.10 0.66 -1.88
CA HIS A 106 7.77 2.07 -2.08
C HIS A 106 6.56 2.27 -2.98
N LEU A 107 6.03 3.50 -2.97
CA LEU A 107 4.91 3.93 -3.80
C LEU A 107 5.42 4.66 -5.04
N TYR A 108 4.79 4.35 -6.18
CA TYR A 108 5.07 4.95 -7.49
C TYR A 108 3.79 5.47 -8.12
N LEU A 109 3.86 6.62 -8.78
CA LEU A 109 2.76 7.17 -9.56
C LEU A 109 2.96 6.84 -11.04
N TYR A 110 1.96 6.22 -11.64
CA TYR A 110 1.94 5.87 -13.06
C TYR A 110 0.95 6.73 -13.82
N ASP A 111 1.31 7.10 -15.04
CA ASP A 111 0.37 7.53 -16.06
C ASP A 111 -0.30 6.28 -16.66
N LYS A 112 -1.60 6.15 -16.49
CA LYS A 112 -2.33 4.95 -16.91
C LYS A 112 -2.38 4.78 -18.43
N ALA A 113 -2.50 5.88 -19.18
CA ALA A 113 -2.61 5.83 -20.64
C ALA A 113 -1.34 5.30 -21.28
N THR A 114 -0.18 5.73 -20.79
CA THR A 114 1.13 5.34 -21.33
C THR A 114 1.77 4.15 -20.64
N GLY A 115 1.31 3.78 -19.42
CA GLY A 115 1.94 2.75 -18.58
C GLY A 115 3.31 3.18 -18.03
N LYS A 116 3.64 4.47 -18.05
CA LYS A 116 4.94 4.98 -17.59
C LYS A 116 4.87 5.51 -16.16
N VAL A 117 5.93 5.29 -15.41
CA VAL A 117 6.14 5.94 -14.11
C VAL A 117 6.26 7.45 -14.32
N LYS A 118 5.44 8.23 -13.64
CA LYS A 118 5.54 9.70 -13.57
C LYS A 118 6.61 10.11 -12.55
N ASN A 119 6.54 9.51 -11.36
CA ASN A 119 7.54 9.70 -10.30
C ASN A 119 7.45 8.58 -9.27
N GLN A 120 8.52 8.42 -8.52
CA GLN A 120 8.53 7.69 -7.26
C GLN A 120 8.00 8.61 -6.16
N ILE A 121 6.97 8.17 -5.43
CA ILE A 121 6.32 8.95 -4.37
C ILE A 121 7.11 8.87 -3.07
N THR A 122 7.44 7.66 -2.63
CA THR A 122 8.23 7.41 -1.43
C THR A 122 9.59 6.82 -1.80
N LYS A 123 10.65 7.17 -1.07
CA LYS A 123 12.02 6.71 -1.37
C LYS A 123 12.90 6.70 -0.14
N GLY A 124 13.93 5.86 -0.13
CA GLY A 124 14.93 5.77 0.95
C GLY A 124 15.10 4.34 1.44
N ASP A 125 16.02 4.14 2.38
CA ASP A 125 16.34 2.82 2.95
C ASP A 125 15.35 2.46 4.07
N TRP A 126 14.08 2.34 3.73
CA TRP A 126 12.97 2.04 4.64
C TRP A 126 11.75 1.52 3.87
N TYR A 127 10.77 0.95 4.56
CA TYR A 127 9.63 0.25 3.97
C TYR A 127 8.31 0.99 4.16
N VAL A 128 7.53 1.13 3.10
CA VAL A 128 6.08 1.30 3.20
C VAL A 128 5.46 -0.03 3.60
N ARG A 129 4.72 -0.05 4.71
CA ARG A 129 4.07 -1.28 5.23
C ARG A 129 2.67 -1.45 4.67
N SER A 130 1.92 -0.37 4.60
CA SER A 130 0.58 -0.33 4.01
C SER A 130 0.14 1.11 3.73
N VAL A 131 -0.82 1.27 2.84
CA VAL A 131 -1.51 2.54 2.61
C VAL A 131 -2.82 2.52 3.40
N LEU A 132 -3.05 3.54 4.23
CA LEU A 132 -4.27 3.69 5.01
C LEU A 132 -5.35 4.38 4.21
N LYS A 133 -4.95 5.42 3.49
CA LYS A 133 -5.86 6.28 2.76
C LYS A 133 -5.18 7.00 1.61
N VAL A 134 -5.94 7.21 0.57
CA VAL A 134 -5.62 8.08 -0.57
C VAL A 134 -6.70 9.15 -0.67
N ASP A 135 -6.29 10.40 -0.76
CA ASP A 135 -7.17 11.53 -1.06
C ASP A 135 -6.80 12.11 -2.44
N ASP A 136 -7.60 11.77 -3.43
CA ASP A 136 -7.37 12.20 -4.82
C ASP A 136 -7.56 13.69 -5.00
N GLN A 137 -8.45 14.31 -4.22
CA GLN A 137 -8.71 15.75 -4.31
C GLN A 137 -7.55 16.57 -3.75
N ALA A 138 -7.04 16.17 -2.57
CA ALA A 138 -5.88 16.78 -1.96
C ALA A 138 -4.56 16.29 -2.57
N ARG A 139 -4.60 15.21 -3.37
CA ARG A 139 -3.44 14.49 -3.91
C ARG A 139 -2.46 14.09 -2.82
N ARG A 140 -2.98 13.48 -1.74
CA ARG A 140 -2.24 13.11 -0.54
C ARG A 140 -2.51 11.67 -0.13
N ILE A 141 -1.48 11.01 0.41
CA ILE A 141 -1.51 9.61 0.85
C ILE A 141 -1.14 9.56 2.31
N TRP A 142 -1.88 8.78 3.11
CA TRP A 142 -1.53 8.38 4.48
C TRP A 142 -1.11 6.93 4.48
N PHE A 143 0.02 6.63 5.08
CA PHE A 143 0.62 5.30 5.02
C PHE A 143 1.39 4.95 6.29
N GLN A 144 1.62 3.67 6.49
CA GLN A 144 2.49 3.11 7.51
C GLN A 144 3.88 2.87 6.92
N ALA A 145 4.92 3.17 7.69
CA ALA A 145 6.30 2.85 7.34
C ALA A 145 7.09 2.34 8.54
N SER A 146 8.16 1.60 8.24
CA SER A 146 9.14 1.11 9.20
C SER A 146 10.56 1.46 8.74
N GLY A 147 11.46 1.77 9.69
CA GLY A 147 12.88 2.02 9.42
C GLY A 147 13.19 3.43 8.89
N VAL A 148 12.22 4.36 8.88
CA VAL A 148 12.44 5.78 8.51
C VAL A 148 13.39 6.43 9.50
N ASN A 149 13.15 6.23 10.81
CA ASN A 149 13.99 6.77 11.88
C ASN A 149 15.10 5.76 12.21
N LYS A 150 16.33 6.13 11.93
CA LYS A 150 17.50 5.24 12.10
C LYS A 150 17.91 5.02 13.56
N ASP A 151 17.43 5.87 14.47
CA ASP A 151 17.73 5.81 15.92
C ASP A 151 16.70 4.97 16.70
N GLU A 152 15.83 4.24 15.99
CA GLU A 152 14.80 3.39 16.57
C GLU A 152 14.89 1.96 16.03
N ASP A 153 14.16 1.07 16.71
CA ASP A 153 13.97 -0.28 16.23
C ASP A 153 13.35 -0.25 14.81
N PRO A 154 14.02 -0.83 13.80
CA PRO A 154 13.54 -0.81 12.42
C PRO A 154 12.21 -1.55 12.22
N TYR A 155 11.74 -2.31 13.21
CA TYR A 155 10.43 -2.97 13.18
C TYR A 155 9.29 -2.07 13.67
N PHE A 156 9.60 -0.94 14.32
CA PHE A 156 8.56 -0.01 14.74
C PHE A 156 7.82 0.56 13.56
N ILE A 157 6.50 0.61 13.67
CA ILE A 157 5.61 1.18 12.68
C ILE A 157 5.28 2.60 13.09
N ARG A 158 5.46 3.53 12.16
CA ARG A 158 5.01 4.91 12.24
C ARG A 158 4.07 5.25 11.11
N TYR A 159 3.36 6.34 11.26
CA TYR A 159 2.38 6.81 10.29
C TYR A 159 2.84 8.13 9.68
N TYR A 160 2.74 8.19 8.36
CA TYR A 160 3.19 9.33 7.58
C TYR A 160 2.10 9.76 6.61
N SER A 161 2.19 11.02 6.15
CA SER A 161 1.47 11.47 4.98
C SER A 161 2.44 12.09 3.97
N ILE A 162 2.11 12.01 2.66
CA ILE A 162 2.95 12.51 1.57
C ILE A 162 2.11 12.93 0.38
N ASN A 163 2.55 13.92 -0.38
CA ASN A 163 1.92 14.29 -1.64
C ASN A 163 2.24 13.27 -2.76
N TYR A 164 1.42 13.21 -3.81
CA TYR A 164 1.61 12.31 -4.96
C TYR A 164 2.93 12.53 -5.70
N ASP A 165 3.46 13.77 -5.68
CA ASP A 165 4.75 14.10 -6.29
C ASP A 165 5.96 13.73 -5.42
N GLY A 166 5.72 13.19 -4.22
CA GLY A 166 6.75 12.83 -3.26
C GLY A 166 7.22 13.98 -2.37
N SER A 167 6.61 15.15 -2.48
CA SER A 167 6.89 16.30 -1.61
C SER A 167 6.13 16.23 -0.29
N ASP A 168 6.55 17.05 0.67
CA ASP A 168 5.88 17.31 1.94
C ASP A 168 5.51 16.03 2.73
N MET A 169 6.50 15.13 2.87
CA MET A 169 6.36 13.98 3.76
C MET A 169 6.35 14.45 5.22
N ARG A 170 5.29 14.08 5.96
CA ARG A 170 5.09 14.48 7.36
C ARG A 170 4.99 13.24 8.23
N ASP A 171 5.68 13.26 9.39
CA ASP A 171 5.51 12.26 10.46
C ASP A 171 4.24 12.61 11.26
N MET A 172 3.27 11.72 11.21
CA MET A 172 1.98 11.91 11.89
C MET A 172 1.99 11.36 13.32
N THR A 173 3.03 10.58 13.67
CA THR A 173 3.20 9.92 14.98
C THR A 173 4.63 10.08 15.50
N PRO A 174 5.08 11.33 15.83
CA PRO A 174 6.49 11.65 16.03
C PRO A 174 7.09 11.14 17.36
N SER A 175 6.30 10.58 18.29
CA SER A 175 6.84 9.99 19.52
C SER A 175 7.57 8.67 19.24
N LYS A 176 8.57 8.31 20.09
CA LYS A 176 9.28 7.03 19.97
C LYS A 176 8.39 5.87 20.34
N GLY A 177 8.51 4.76 19.60
CA GLY A 177 7.84 3.51 19.88
C GLY A 177 7.08 2.93 18.71
N MET A 178 6.40 1.84 18.98
CA MET A 178 5.46 1.18 18.07
C MET A 178 4.13 1.91 18.12
N HIS A 179 3.62 2.35 16.97
CA HIS A 179 2.37 3.06 16.86
C HIS A 179 1.26 2.21 16.27
N THR A 180 0.05 2.40 16.79
CA THR A 180 -1.20 1.98 16.17
C THR A 180 -2.09 3.21 16.06
N ALA A 181 -2.37 3.66 14.85
CA ALA A 181 -3.12 4.88 14.62
C ALA A 181 -4.42 4.64 13.86
N TYR A 182 -5.46 5.35 14.27
CA TYR A 182 -6.79 5.31 13.69
C TYR A 182 -7.16 6.71 13.20
N LEU A 183 -7.31 6.82 11.88
CA LEU A 183 -7.72 8.06 11.24
C LEU A 183 -9.25 8.24 11.39
N SER A 184 -9.70 9.45 11.72
CA SER A 184 -11.13 9.77 11.75
C SER A 184 -11.72 9.72 10.33
N HIS A 185 -13.03 9.50 10.22
CA HIS A 185 -13.71 9.38 8.93
C HIS A 185 -13.58 10.65 8.07
N ASP A 186 -13.58 11.81 8.69
CA ASP A 186 -13.40 13.11 8.05
C ASP A 186 -11.93 13.52 7.85
N ASN A 187 -10.97 12.65 8.24
CA ASN A 187 -9.52 12.82 8.15
C ASN A 187 -8.94 14.03 8.90
N LYS A 188 -9.62 14.52 9.90
CA LYS A 188 -9.14 15.65 10.69
C LYS A 188 -8.34 15.24 11.90
N TYR A 189 -8.56 14.02 12.40
CA TYR A 189 -7.99 13.53 13.65
C TYR A 189 -7.38 12.16 13.50
N ILE A 190 -6.36 11.90 14.32
CA ILE A 190 -5.75 10.58 14.51
C ILE A 190 -5.79 10.26 16.00
N VAL A 191 -6.34 9.10 16.35
CA VAL A 191 -6.08 8.48 17.65
C VAL A 191 -4.83 7.66 17.51
N ASP A 192 -3.76 8.05 18.20
CA ASP A 192 -2.44 7.42 18.16
C ASP A 192 -2.18 6.71 19.49
N VAL A 193 -2.00 5.40 19.44
CA VAL A 193 -1.61 4.56 20.58
C VAL A 193 -0.16 4.16 20.41
N THR A 194 0.69 4.60 21.33
CA THR A 194 2.12 4.30 21.33
C THR A 194 2.48 3.37 22.49
N SER A 195 3.32 2.40 22.23
CA SER A 195 3.91 1.53 23.25
C SER A 195 5.26 0.98 22.82
N THR A 196 6.03 0.45 23.78
CA THR A 196 7.20 -0.40 23.56
C THR A 196 7.09 -1.66 24.42
N VAL A 197 8.08 -2.54 24.35
CA VAL A 197 8.11 -3.72 25.24
C VAL A 197 8.28 -3.35 26.71
N SER A 198 8.77 -2.15 27.00
CA SER A 198 9.04 -1.65 28.36
C SER A 198 8.09 -0.53 28.80
N ASP A 199 7.41 0.11 27.86
CA ASP A 199 6.55 1.27 28.15
C ASP A 199 5.08 0.91 28.00
N ALA A 200 4.29 1.29 28.99
CA ALA A 200 2.84 1.11 28.97
C ALA A 200 2.20 1.88 27.79
N PRO A 201 1.14 1.36 27.17
CA PRO A 201 0.44 2.08 26.11
C PRO A 201 -0.06 3.46 26.54
N VAL A 202 0.17 4.44 25.67
CA VAL A 202 -0.33 5.81 25.79
C VAL A 202 -1.13 6.14 24.55
N ALA A 203 -2.37 6.61 24.74
CA ALA A 203 -3.25 7.05 23.67
C ALA A 203 -3.35 8.58 23.66
N VAL A 204 -3.18 9.19 22.50
CA VAL A 204 -3.29 10.64 22.30
C VAL A 204 -4.16 10.94 21.09
N LEU A 205 -4.77 12.13 21.08
CA LEU A 205 -5.44 12.68 19.91
C LEU A 205 -4.49 13.62 19.18
N ARG A 206 -4.35 13.44 17.86
CA ARG A 206 -3.53 14.29 17.00
C ARG A 206 -4.33 14.94 15.88
N ASN A 207 -3.82 16.05 15.39
CA ASN A 207 -4.27 16.65 14.13
C ASN A 207 -3.77 15.80 12.97
N ALA A 208 -4.66 15.35 12.08
CA ALA A 208 -4.31 14.48 10.96
C ALA A 208 -3.62 15.19 9.78
N GLU A 209 -3.57 16.53 9.79
CA GLU A 209 -2.83 17.29 8.78
C GLU A 209 -1.38 17.56 9.22
N THR A 210 -1.17 17.87 10.51
CA THR A 210 0.13 18.32 11.04
C THR A 210 0.86 17.26 11.86
N GLY A 211 0.15 16.25 12.40
CA GLY A 211 0.69 15.29 13.38
C GLY A 211 0.79 15.86 14.81
N GLU A 212 0.45 17.14 15.02
CA GLU A 212 0.53 17.77 16.33
C GLU A 212 -0.45 17.11 17.31
N GLN A 213 0.02 16.88 18.53
CA GLN A 213 -0.81 16.38 19.62
C GLN A 213 -1.79 17.46 20.09
N ILE A 214 -3.07 17.11 20.10
CA ILE A 214 -4.14 17.98 20.57
C ILE A 214 -4.39 17.78 22.07
N MET A 215 -4.43 16.50 22.50
CA MET A 215 -4.68 16.16 23.91
C MET A 215 -4.27 14.71 24.22
N ASP A 216 -4.02 14.45 25.49
CA ASP A 216 -3.92 13.10 26.03
C ASP A 216 -5.32 12.49 26.14
N LEU A 217 -5.43 11.20 25.81
CA LEU A 217 -6.67 10.44 25.94
C LEU A 217 -6.59 9.47 27.11
N GLU A 218 -5.58 8.60 27.13
CA GLU A 218 -5.45 7.56 28.13
C GLU A 218 -3.98 7.11 28.25
N LYS A 219 -3.61 6.68 29.45
CA LYS A 219 -2.36 5.99 29.72
C LYS A 219 -2.65 4.74 30.53
N ALA A 220 -2.22 3.59 30.04
CA ALA A 220 -2.44 2.34 30.74
C ALA A 220 -1.71 2.33 32.09
N ASP A 221 -2.42 1.99 33.15
CA ASP A 221 -1.85 1.80 34.48
C ASP A 221 -1.30 0.37 34.62
N ILE A 222 -0.01 0.26 34.80
CA ILE A 222 0.71 -1.01 34.99
C ILE A 222 1.16 -1.20 36.44
N SER A 223 0.75 -0.36 37.37
CA SER A 223 1.20 -0.38 38.77
C SER A 223 0.95 -1.73 39.45
N GLU A 224 -0.21 -2.33 39.23
CA GLU A 224 -0.57 -3.63 39.81
C GLU A 224 0.35 -4.77 39.31
N ILE A 225 0.64 -4.85 38.02
CA ILE A 225 1.52 -5.89 37.48
C ILE A 225 2.96 -5.70 37.95
N VAL A 226 3.43 -4.47 38.08
CA VAL A 226 4.74 -4.13 38.64
C VAL A 226 4.81 -4.52 40.13
N ALA A 227 3.77 -4.21 40.90
CA ALA A 227 3.68 -4.61 42.33
C ALA A 227 3.70 -6.13 42.51
N ASN A 228 3.19 -6.89 41.53
CA ASN A 228 3.22 -8.35 41.48
C ASN A 228 4.53 -8.94 40.91
N GLY A 229 5.56 -8.10 40.73
CA GLY A 229 6.91 -8.53 40.39
C GLY A 229 7.23 -8.57 38.89
N TRP A 230 6.35 -8.04 38.03
CA TRP A 230 6.67 -7.87 36.62
C TRP A 230 7.83 -6.88 36.45
N LYS A 231 8.77 -7.23 35.56
CA LYS A 231 9.89 -6.37 35.16
C LYS A 231 9.88 -6.22 33.65
N ALA A 232 10.17 -5.01 33.19
CA ALA A 232 10.32 -4.75 31.77
C ALA A 232 11.45 -5.64 31.17
N PRO A 233 11.26 -6.19 29.96
CA PRO A 233 12.32 -6.88 29.24
C PRO A 233 13.50 -5.93 28.94
N GLU A 234 14.71 -6.46 29.04
CA GLU A 234 15.91 -5.75 28.61
C GLU A 234 16.16 -6.01 27.11
N VAL A 235 16.34 -4.93 26.36
CA VAL A 235 16.73 -5.00 24.94
C VAL A 235 18.24 -5.11 24.87
N PHE A 236 18.76 -6.13 24.19
CA PHE A 236 20.19 -6.28 23.97
C PHE A 236 20.49 -6.57 22.49
N VAL A 237 21.70 -6.24 22.04
CA VAL A 237 22.18 -6.54 20.70
C VAL A 237 23.26 -7.62 20.80
N ALA A 238 23.05 -8.70 20.04
CA ALA A 238 24.04 -9.78 19.91
C ALA A 238 24.64 -9.77 18.50
N LYS A 239 25.93 -10.13 18.40
CA LYS A 239 26.53 -10.43 17.10
C LYS A 239 25.96 -11.75 16.58
N GLY A 240 25.43 -11.75 15.35
CA GLY A 240 25.11 -12.95 14.58
C GLY A 240 26.33 -13.47 13.81
#